data_d5839c7dffe84d39b07cabe62443ff6b
#
_entry.id   d5839c7dffe84d39b07cabe62443ff6b
#
_cell.length_a   1.000
_cell.length_b   1.000
_cell.length_c   1.000
_cell.angle_alpha   90.00
_cell.angle_beta   90.00
_cell.angle_gamma   90.00
#
_symmetry.space_group_name_H-M   'P 1'
#
loop_
_entity.id
_entity.type
_entity.pdbx_description
1 polymer ?
#
loop_
_entity_poly.entity_id
_entity_poly.type
_entity_poly.pdbx_seq_one_letter_code
_entity_poly.pdbx_strand_id
1 'polypeptide(L)'
;MKKFFLLLMIFFSCSKSEKNIELVQFNSQANCIEKEFLLEDIADVSYVFFKIDKDDTAFRGRPLHISKNTIVIFDFPTGDFHLFDLRGNLISCFNHKGLGPDDYMSVISAFVDEKKDELYVVEKNKIKIYSKAGTFIRTLNLPNDAWVYEAVEYDDRFVSG
;
A
#
# COMPACT_ATOMS: atom_id res chain seq x y z
N MET A 1 82.87 8.39 5.18
CA MET A 1 81.73 9.23 5.54
C MET A 1 80.49 8.54 5.02
N LYS A 2 79.77 7.80 5.87
CA LYS A 2 78.50 7.05 5.48
C LYS A 2 77.32 7.91 5.92
N LYS A 3 76.57 8.37 4.94
CA LYS A 3 75.31 9.11 5.18
C LYS A 3 74.20 8.08 5.54
N PHE A 4 73.74 8.16 6.77
CA PHE A 4 72.62 7.37 7.28
C PHE A 4 71.33 8.08 6.89
N PHE A 5 70.55 7.47 5.97
CA PHE A 5 69.29 8.00 5.52
C PHE A 5 68.18 7.41 6.41
N LEU A 6 67.67 8.23 7.33
CA LEU A 6 66.61 7.83 8.27
C LEU A 6 65.26 7.96 7.52
N LEU A 7 64.70 6.82 7.14
CA LEU A 7 63.36 6.73 6.51
C LEU A 7 62.30 6.82 7.60
N LEU A 8 61.66 7.98 7.70
CA LEU A 8 60.55 8.21 8.64
C LEU A 8 59.26 7.62 8.07
N MET A 9 58.86 6.42 8.53
CA MET A 9 57.56 5.83 8.19
C MET A 9 56.45 6.50 9.00
N ILE A 10 55.68 7.37 8.37
CA ILE A 10 54.47 7.94 8.94
C ILE A 10 53.34 6.92 8.80
N PHE A 11 53.00 6.24 9.89
CA PHE A 11 51.81 5.40 9.97
C PHE A 11 50.57 6.30 10.05
N PHE A 12 49.85 6.45 8.95
CA PHE A 12 48.51 6.97 8.96
C PHE A 12 47.60 5.93 9.62
N SER A 13 47.37 6.10 10.94
CA SER A 13 46.33 5.37 11.65
C SER A 13 44.97 5.87 11.16
N CYS A 14 44.31 5.07 10.33
CA CYS A 14 42.90 5.30 9.93
C CYS A 14 42.04 4.91 11.14
N SER A 15 41.66 5.88 11.95
CA SER A 15 40.70 5.70 13.01
C SER A 15 39.32 5.47 12.35
N LYS A 16 38.85 4.22 12.30
CA LYS A 16 37.47 3.92 12.07
C LYS A 16 36.63 4.42 13.23
N SER A 17 35.84 5.45 12.99
CA SER A 17 34.78 5.85 13.92
C SER A 17 33.77 4.71 13.98
N GLU A 18 33.85 3.88 15.01
CA GLU A 18 32.77 2.96 15.35
C GLU A 18 31.56 3.81 15.80
N LYS A 19 30.55 3.85 14.97
CA LYS A 19 29.22 4.29 15.42
C LYS A 19 28.79 3.30 16.49
N ASN A 20 28.79 3.74 17.74
CA ASN A 20 28.15 3.00 18.81
C ASN A 20 26.66 2.90 18.47
N ILE A 21 26.27 1.78 17.94
CA ILE A 21 24.85 1.41 17.83
C ILE A 21 24.46 1.01 19.25
N GLU A 22 23.76 1.90 19.91
CA GLU A 22 23.15 1.60 21.21
C GLU A 22 22.05 0.56 20.96
N LEU A 23 22.39 -0.70 21.23
CA LEU A 23 21.44 -1.79 21.14
C LEU A 23 20.45 -1.64 22.29
N VAL A 24 19.19 -1.36 21.95
CA VAL A 24 18.10 -1.40 22.92
C VAL A 24 17.94 -2.85 23.38
N GLN A 25 18.37 -3.15 24.62
CA GLN A 25 18.14 -4.45 25.22
C GLN A 25 16.68 -4.58 25.61
N PHE A 26 15.96 -5.44 24.90
CA PHE A 26 14.60 -5.79 25.26
C PHE A 26 14.62 -6.90 26.30
N ASN A 27 14.19 -6.60 27.53
CA ASN A 27 14.04 -7.59 28.59
C ASN A 27 12.65 -8.19 28.55
N SER A 28 12.51 -9.36 27.96
CA SER A 28 11.23 -10.09 27.88
C SER A 28 10.71 -10.63 29.22
N GLN A 29 11.55 -10.59 30.27
CA GLN A 29 11.17 -11.02 31.64
C GLN A 29 10.82 -9.82 32.54
N ALA A 30 10.91 -8.59 32.05
CA ALA A 30 10.43 -7.46 32.81
C ALA A 30 8.92 -7.65 33.09
N ASN A 31 8.52 -7.42 34.33
CA ASN A 31 7.11 -7.40 34.69
C ASN A 31 6.42 -6.31 33.87
N CYS A 32 5.85 -6.70 32.73
CA CYS A 32 5.00 -5.82 31.95
C CYS A 32 3.75 -5.55 32.80
N ILE A 33 3.53 -4.30 33.15
CA ILE A 33 2.26 -3.89 33.71
C ILE A 33 1.25 -4.05 32.59
N GLU A 34 0.37 -5.04 32.71
CA GLU A 34 -0.76 -5.18 31.79
C GLU A 34 -1.61 -3.91 31.94
N LYS A 35 -1.63 -3.09 30.92
CA LYS A 35 -2.50 -1.94 30.83
C LYS A 35 -3.50 -2.21 29.71
N GLU A 36 -4.76 -2.25 30.07
CA GLU A 36 -5.84 -2.29 29.10
C GLU A 36 -5.93 -0.92 28.44
N PHE A 37 -5.76 -0.89 27.13
CA PHE A 37 -5.95 0.30 26.32
C PHE A 37 -7.26 0.14 25.56
N LEU A 38 -8.15 1.06 25.74
CA LEU A 38 -9.29 1.19 24.85
C LEU A 38 -8.83 1.87 23.57
N LEU A 39 -9.36 1.45 22.43
CA LEU A 39 -9.02 2.07 21.15
C LEU A 39 -9.30 3.58 21.15
N GLU A 40 -10.33 3.99 21.86
CA GLU A 40 -10.75 5.38 22.06
C GLU A 40 -9.72 6.24 22.81
N ASP A 41 -8.81 5.62 23.59
CA ASP A 41 -7.74 6.33 24.31
C ASP A 41 -6.58 6.76 23.38
N ILE A 42 -6.48 6.15 22.20
CA ILE A 42 -5.34 6.31 21.30
C ILE A 42 -5.72 6.74 19.88
N ALA A 43 -7.00 6.69 19.53
CA ALA A 43 -7.49 7.04 18.20
C ALA A 43 -8.93 7.54 18.22
N ASP A 44 -9.25 8.46 17.33
CA ASP A 44 -10.63 8.82 17.04
C ASP A 44 -11.27 7.72 16.20
N VAL A 45 -12.34 7.10 16.73
CA VAL A 45 -13.05 6.02 16.07
C VAL A 45 -14.33 6.54 15.43
N SER A 46 -14.50 6.24 14.15
CA SER A 46 -15.73 6.53 13.43
C SER A 46 -16.19 5.31 12.64
N TYR A 47 -17.49 5.21 12.42
CA TYR A 47 -18.12 4.11 11.68
C TYR A 47 -18.74 4.64 10.41
N VAL A 48 -18.47 3.97 9.28
CA VAL A 48 -19.11 4.26 7.99
C VAL A 48 -20.06 3.12 7.66
N PHE A 49 -21.34 3.45 7.50
CA PHE A 49 -22.36 2.48 7.08
C PHE A 49 -22.54 2.54 5.58
N PHE A 50 -22.21 1.45 4.89
CA PHE A 50 -22.36 1.38 3.43
C PHE A 50 -23.82 1.15 3.05
N LYS A 51 -24.34 2.01 2.17
CA LYS A 51 -25.69 1.92 1.62
C LYS A 51 -25.62 1.13 0.32
N ILE A 52 -26.08 -0.11 0.35
CA ILE A 52 -26.11 -1.00 -0.80
C ILE A 52 -27.59 -1.30 -1.10
N ASP A 53 -28.09 -0.85 -2.23
CA ASP A 53 -29.49 -1.00 -2.67
C ASP A 53 -29.77 -2.40 -3.25
N LYS A 54 -29.24 -3.45 -2.69
CA LYS A 54 -29.56 -4.81 -3.15
C LYS A 54 -30.09 -5.67 -2.02
N ASP A 55 -31.26 -6.18 -2.26
CA ASP A 55 -31.85 -7.24 -1.47
C ASP A 55 -30.83 -8.36 -1.23
N ASP A 56 -30.44 -8.51 0.02
CA ASP A 56 -30.07 -9.76 0.68
C ASP A 56 -28.86 -10.55 0.22
N THR A 57 -27.92 -10.00 -0.50
CA THR A 57 -26.61 -10.67 -0.64
C THR A 57 -25.64 -10.14 0.40
N ALA A 58 -25.21 -11.03 1.29
CA ALA A 58 -24.19 -10.72 2.26
C ALA A 58 -22.97 -10.15 1.55
N PHE A 59 -22.79 -8.83 1.59
CA PHE A 59 -21.65 -8.12 1.06
C PHE A 59 -20.40 -8.62 1.78
N ARG A 60 -19.49 -9.24 1.03
CA ARG A 60 -18.25 -9.83 1.55
C ARG A 60 -17.02 -9.06 1.09
N GLY A 61 -17.23 -7.80 0.75
CA GLY A 61 -16.17 -6.94 0.26
C GLY A 61 -15.11 -6.63 1.31
N ARG A 62 -13.87 -6.55 0.87
CA ARG A 62 -12.73 -6.09 1.66
C ARG A 62 -12.30 -4.71 1.18
N PRO A 63 -12.10 -3.74 2.08
CA PRO A 63 -11.53 -2.45 1.67
C PRO A 63 -10.10 -2.67 1.15
N LEU A 64 -9.84 -2.18 -0.05
CA LEU A 64 -8.51 -2.19 -0.64
C LEU A 64 -7.83 -0.83 -0.52
N HIS A 65 -8.61 0.26 -0.51
CA HIS A 65 -8.07 1.61 -0.45
C HIS A 65 -9.07 2.59 0.15
N ILE A 66 -8.55 3.54 0.91
CA ILE A 66 -9.31 4.70 1.42
C ILE A 66 -8.52 5.94 1.05
N SER A 67 -9.10 6.76 0.19
CA SER A 67 -8.55 8.06 -0.20
C SER A 67 -9.25 9.20 0.54
N LYS A 68 -8.99 10.43 0.12
CA LYS A 68 -9.65 11.63 0.72
C LYS A 68 -11.16 11.67 0.50
N ASN A 69 -11.66 11.07 -0.59
CA ASN A 69 -13.07 11.15 -0.99
C ASN A 69 -13.71 9.81 -1.30
N THR A 70 -12.91 8.75 -1.46
CA THR A 70 -13.38 7.47 -1.96
C THR A 70 -12.89 6.31 -1.11
N ILE A 71 -13.80 5.38 -0.81
CA ILE A 71 -13.51 4.08 -0.23
C ILE A 71 -13.69 3.04 -1.32
N VAL A 72 -12.64 2.28 -1.62
CA VAL A 72 -12.66 1.20 -2.63
C VAL A 72 -12.80 -0.12 -1.90
N ILE A 73 -13.86 -0.84 -2.21
CA ILE A 73 -14.11 -2.17 -1.68
C ILE A 73 -14.19 -3.16 -2.84
N PHE A 74 -13.55 -4.30 -2.67
CA PHE A 74 -13.56 -5.38 -3.65
C PHE A 74 -14.18 -6.64 -3.06
N ASP A 75 -15.17 -7.18 -3.72
CA ASP A 75 -15.78 -8.46 -3.39
C ASP A 75 -15.06 -9.58 -4.14
N PHE A 76 -14.19 -10.32 -3.45
CA PHE A 76 -13.38 -11.37 -4.04
C PHE A 76 -14.18 -12.52 -4.66
N PRO A 77 -15.27 -13.01 -4.05
CA PRO A 77 -16.12 -14.03 -4.62
C PRO A 77 -16.72 -13.64 -5.96
N THR A 78 -17.36 -12.49 -6.03
CA THR A 78 -18.06 -12.03 -7.24
C THR A 78 -17.13 -11.32 -8.22
N GLY A 79 -16.12 -10.62 -7.70
CA GLY A 79 -15.22 -9.78 -8.48
C GLY A 79 -15.75 -8.36 -8.66
N ASP A 80 -16.72 -7.92 -7.86
CA ASP A 80 -17.27 -6.59 -7.94
C ASP A 80 -16.38 -5.55 -7.26
N PHE A 81 -16.16 -4.44 -7.91
CA PHE A 81 -15.68 -3.22 -7.28
C PHE A 81 -16.86 -2.35 -6.86
N HIS A 82 -16.83 -1.92 -5.61
CA HIS A 82 -17.76 -0.95 -5.05
C HIS A 82 -16.97 0.27 -4.60
N LEU A 83 -17.30 1.42 -5.14
CA LEU A 83 -16.72 2.70 -4.74
C LEU A 83 -17.77 3.47 -3.94
N PHE A 84 -17.38 3.89 -2.74
CA PHE A 84 -18.24 4.66 -1.84
C PHE A 84 -17.61 6.00 -1.52
N ASP A 85 -18.42 6.99 -1.20
CA ASP A 85 -17.95 8.20 -0.54
C ASP A 85 -17.66 7.93 0.96
N LEU A 86 -17.05 8.90 1.63
CA LEU A 86 -16.74 8.76 3.07
C LEU A 86 -17.98 8.75 3.98
N ARG A 87 -19.17 8.98 3.42
CA ARG A 87 -20.46 8.87 4.13
C ARG A 87 -21.14 7.53 3.90
N GLY A 88 -20.50 6.64 3.12
CA GLY A 88 -21.01 5.33 2.77
C GLY A 88 -22.04 5.31 1.65
N ASN A 89 -22.22 6.40 0.90
CA ASN A 89 -23.08 6.38 -0.27
C ASN A 89 -22.32 5.75 -1.44
N LEU A 90 -23.00 4.87 -2.18
CA LEU A 90 -22.44 4.21 -3.36
C LEU A 90 -22.21 5.24 -4.47
N ILE A 91 -20.97 5.34 -4.93
CA ILE A 91 -20.59 6.16 -6.11
C ILE A 91 -20.79 5.33 -7.38
N SER A 92 -20.21 4.11 -7.38
CA SER A 92 -20.32 3.19 -8.51
C SER A 92 -20.11 1.75 -8.08
N CYS A 93 -20.65 0.83 -8.89
CA CYS A 93 -20.43 -0.60 -8.76
C CYS A 93 -20.23 -1.17 -10.16
N PHE A 94 -19.15 -1.93 -10.37
CA PHE A 94 -18.88 -2.57 -11.66
C PHE A 94 -18.08 -3.86 -11.49
N ASN A 95 -18.16 -4.72 -12.51
CA ASN A 95 -17.45 -5.99 -12.58
C ASN A 95 -16.84 -6.16 -13.97
N HIS A 96 -15.53 -6.32 -14.01
CA HIS A 96 -14.76 -6.69 -15.20
C HIS A 96 -13.89 -7.92 -14.92
N LYS A 97 -14.36 -8.81 -14.05
CA LYS A 97 -13.66 -10.08 -13.80
C LYS A 97 -13.80 -11.00 -14.99
N GLY A 98 -12.70 -11.23 -15.69
CA GLY A 98 -12.73 -12.06 -16.89
C GLY A 98 -11.34 -12.28 -17.50
N LEU A 99 -11.34 -12.76 -18.74
CA LEU A 99 -10.13 -13.09 -19.52
C LEU A 99 -9.94 -12.15 -20.72
N GLY A 100 -10.81 -11.16 -20.87
CA GLY A 100 -10.71 -10.19 -21.95
C GLY A 100 -9.53 -9.21 -21.78
N PRO A 101 -9.20 -8.47 -22.84
CA PRO A 101 -8.10 -7.51 -22.80
C PRO A 101 -8.30 -6.40 -21.76
N ASP A 102 -9.54 -6.05 -21.51
CA ASP A 102 -9.96 -4.98 -20.60
C ASP A 102 -10.33 -5.50 -19.21
N ASP A 103 -10.34 -6.84 -19.03
CA ASP A 103 -10.76 -7.47 -17.80
C ASP A 103 -9.60 -7.65 -16.81
N TYR A 104 -9.89 -7.63 -15.51
CA TYR A 104 -8.97 -8.10 -14.46
C TYR A 104 -9.27 -9.55 -14.10
N MET A 105 -8.20 -10.30 -13.80
CA MET A 105 -8.31 -11.72 -13.43
C MET A 105 -7.96 -11.96 -11.96
N SER A 106 -6.90 -11.32 -11.49
CA SER A 106 -6.46 -11.46 -10.09
C SER A 106 -6.10 -10.09 -9.52
N VAL A 107 -6.96 -9.58 -8.66
CA VAL A 107 -6.74 -8.30 -8.00
C VAL A 107 -5.88 -8.51 -6.76
N ILE A 108 -4.72 -7.87 -6.72
CA ILE A 108 -3.82 -7.86 -5.57
C ILE A 108 -4.15 -6.66 -4.68
N SER A 109 -4.19 -5.48 -5.28
CA SER A 109 -4.58 -4.24 -4.63
C SER A 109 -5.27 -3.31 -5.62
N ALA A 110 -5.86 -2.24 -5.13
CA ALA A 110 -6.41 -1.18 -5.96
C ALA A 110 -6.34 0.14 -5.21
N PHE A 111 -6.20 1.24 -5.94
CA PHE A 111 -6.20 2.59 -5.37
C PHE A 111 -6.81 3.60 -6.35
N VAL A 112 -7.25 4.73 -5.83
CA VAL A 112 -7.85 5.81 -6.61
C VAL A 112 -6.90 6.99 -6.71
N ASP A 113 -6.67 7.47 -7.92
CA ASP A 113 -6.12 8.81 -8.19
C ASP A 113 -7.30 9.80 -8.26
N GLU A 114 -7.49 10.54 -7.18
CA GLU A 114 -8.60 11.49 -7.07
C GLU A 114 -8.49 12.67 -8.05
N LYS A 115 -7.26 13.02 -8.47
CA LYS A 115 -7.05 14.12 -9.42
C LYS A 115 -7.46 13.75 -10.85
N LYS A 116 -7.25 12.49 -11.21
CA LYS A 116 -7.58 11.96 -12.54
C LYS A 116 -8.93 11.29 -12.61
N ASP A 117 -9.56 11.06 -11.46
CA ASP A 117 -10.80 10.30 -11.34
C ASP A 117 -10.68 8.86 -11.90
N GLU A 118 -9.49 8.27 -11.66
CA GLU A 118 -9.09 6.95 -12.14
C GLU A 118 -8.95 5.95 -11.00
N LEU A 119 -9.41 4.72 -11.22
CA LEU A 119 -9.15 3.55 -10.37
C LEU A 119 -8.04 2.71 -11.00
N TYR A 120 -7.00 2.44 -10.24
CA TYR A 120 -5.88 1.60 -10.60
C TYR A 120 -6.06 0.23 -9.96
N VAL A 121 -6.18 -0.80 -10.76
CA VAL A 121 -6.33 -2.19 -10.35
C VAL A 121 -5.02 -2.92 -10.59
N VAL A 122 -4.35 -3.31 -9.51
CA VAL A 122 -3.03 -3.94 -9.54
C VAL A 122 -3.18 -5.46 -9.66
N GLU A 123 -2.57 -6.00 -10.69
CA GLU A 123 -2.37 -7.43 -10.90
C GLU A 123 -0.86 -7.75 -10.82
N LYS A 124 -0.51 -9.02 -10.90
CA LYS A 124 0.87 -9.49 -10.72
C LYS A 124 1.94 -8.74 -11.55
N ASN A 125 1.65 -8.48 -12.82
CA ASN A 125 2.61 -7.91 -13.78
C ASN A 125 2.05 -6.76 -14.61
N LYS A 126 0.90 -6.25 -14.25
CA LYS A 126 0.23 -5.14 -14.94
C LYS A 126 -0.68 -4.39 -14.00
N ILE A 127 -0.99 -3.17 -14.37
CA ILE A 127 -1.98 -2.34 -13.70
C ILE A 127 -3.03 -1.97 -14.74
N LYS A 128 -4.28 -2.29 -14.46
CA LYS A 128 -5.42 -1.88 -15.29
C LYS A 128 -6.04 -0.63 -14.72
N ILE A 129 -6.34 0.31 -15.57
CA ILE A 129 -6.85 1.62 -15.18
C ILE A 129 -8.26 1.78 -15.74
N TYR A 130 -9.17 2.10 -14.83
CA TYR A 130 -10.58 2.36 -15.12
C TYR A 130 -10.94 3.76 -14.66
N SER A 131 -11.98 4.35 -15.21
CA SER A 131 -12.64 5.49 -14.57
C SER A 131 -13.30 5.05 -13.28
N LYS A 132 -13.61 5.95 -12.37
CA LYS A 132 -14.43 5.62 -11.19
C LYS A 132 -15.82 5.05 -11.54
N ALA A 133 -16.32 5.35 -12.73
CA ALA A 133 -17.56 4.76 -13.23
C ALA A 133 -17.40 3.31 -13.76
N GLY A 134 -16.17 2.77 -13.79
CA GLY A 134 -15.89 1.42 -14.23
C GLY A 134 -15.55 1.29 -15.72
N THR A 135 -15.40 2.37 -16.46
CA THR A 135 -14.99 2.29 -17.87
C THR A 135 -13.50 2.02 -17.97
N PHE A 136 -13.10 1.00 -18.71
CA PHE A 136 -11.68 0.72 -18.98
C PHE A 136 -11.03 1.88 -19.76
N ILE A 137 -9.83 2.26 -19.32
CA ILE A 137 -9.06 3.36 -19.94
C ILE A 137 -7.81 2.82 -20.62
N ARG A 138 -6.95 2.09 -19.87
CA ARG A 138 -5.68 1.56 -20.37
C ARG A 138 -5.06 0.51 -19.45
N THR A 139 -4.06 -0.18 -19.97
CA THR A 139 -3.20 -1.10 -19.18
C THR A 139 -1.78 -0.55 -19.13
N LEU A 140 -1.17 -0.56 -17.95
CA LEU A 140 0.26 -0.39 -17.76
C LEU A 140 0.89 -1.77 -17.55
N ASN A 141 1.80 -2.15 -18.44
CA ASN A 141 2.57 -3.39 -18.27
C ASN A 141 3.79 -3.09 -17.41
N LEU A 142 4.01 -3.92 -16.41
CA LEU A 142 5.18 -3.86 -15.56
C LEU A 142 6.30 -4.71 -16.16
N PRO A 143 7.57 -4.44 -15.85
CA PRO A 143 8.68 -5.32 -16.25
C PRO A 143 8.42 -6.78 -15.83
N ASN A 144 8.88 -7.75 -16.65
CA ASN A 144 8.57 -9.18 -16.43
C ASN A 144 9.07 -9.74 -15.10
N ASP A 145 10.02 -9.10 -14.47
CA ASP A 145 10.63 -9.45 -13.19
C ASP A 145 10.05 -8.63 -12.01
N ALA A 146 9.16 -7.68 -12.31
CA ALA A 146 8.50 -6.90 -11.26
C ALA A 146 7.38 -7.71 -10.60
N TRP A 147 7.48 -7.85 -9.28
CA TRP A 147 6.40 -8.33 -8.43
C TRP A 147 5.86 -7.16 -7.64
N VAL A 148 4.62 -6.79 -7.88
CA VAL A 148 3.96 -5.73 -7.12
C VAL A 148 3.02 -6.37 -6.13
N TYR A 149 3.30 -6.20 -4.86
CA TYR A 149 2.44 -6.65 -3.76
C TYR A 149 1.48 -5.53 -3.32
N GLU A 150 1.95 -4.29 -3.43
CA GLU A 150 1.20 -3.10 -3.08
C GLU A 150 1.66 -1.94 -3.95
N ALA A 151 0.75 -1.08 -4.33
CA ALA A 151 1.06 0.17 -5.01
C ALA A 151 0.31 1.31 -4.31
N VAL A 152 1.01 2.38 -4.02
CA VAL A 152 0.46 3.58 -3.40
C VAL A 152 0.80 4.80 -4.23
N GLU A 153 -0.06 5.79 -4.21
CA GLU A 153 0.24 7.09 -4.79
C GLU A 153 1.22 7.82 -3.87
N TYR A 154 2.35 8.24 -4.41
CA TYR A 154 3.32 9.06 -3.70
C TYR A 154 3.70 10.26 -4.56
N ASP A 155 3.32 11.48 -4.11
CA ASP A 155 3.67 12.76 -4.72
C ASP A 155 3.58 12.74 -6.27
N ASP A 156 2.39 12.44 -6.80
CA ASP A 156 2.09 12.28 -8.24
C ASP A 156 2.89 11.17 -8.97
N ARG A 157 3.58 10.31 -8.25
CA ARG A 157 4.31 9.13 -8.75
C ARG A 157 3.87 7.87 -8.00
N PHE A 158 3.92 6.74 -8.68
CA PHE A 158 3.65 5.44 -8.07
C PHE A 158 4.93 4.82 -7.54
N VAL A 159 4.90 4.34 -6.31
CA VAL A 159 5.98 3.56 -5.70
C VAL A 159 5.43 2.15 -5.47
N SER A 160 6.10 1.16 -6.05
CA SER A 160 5.86 -0.26 -5.78
C SER A 160 6.83 -0.73 -4.71
N GLY A 161 6.32 -1.39 -3.69
CA GLY A 161 7.10 -2.09 -2.68
C GLY A 161 7.22 -3.57 -3.00
#